data_2fdf1e72cdbf46c051ce673f3f60b0d5
#
_entry.id   2fdf1e72cdbf46c051ce673f3f60b0d5
#
_cell.length_a   1.000
_cell.length_b   1.000
_cell.length_c   1.000
_cell.angle_alpha   90.00
_cell.angle_beta   90.00
_cell.angle_gamma   90.00
#
_symmetry.space_group_name_H-M   'P 1'
#
loop_
_entity.id
_entity.type
_entity.pdbx_description
1 polymer ?
#
loop_
_entity_poly.entity_id
_entity_poly.type
_entity_poly.pdbx_seq_one_letter_code
_entity_poly.pdbx_strand_id
1 'polypeptide(L)'
;MNSVLERVYEIGIIPVIAFNSVDEAIPLCKALMDGGLPAAEVTFRTACAEECIKKIHEELPNMLLGAGTVLTVDQADRAMAAGASFIVAPGFDPEVCKHVIDKGGIMMPGTATSGEMQQAMNMGCEVVKFFPAEANGGVDKLKNIGAALKTCKWMCTGGVNAKNVNNYLGYNQIIAVGGTWMCKSDKIKAGAWDEITAMSKEAVNVMLGLELGHIGINCADEAEAAKTAETIGSLLSMAVKPATPASLLARRNLRS
;
A
#
# COMPACT_ATOMS: atom_id res chain seq x y z
N MET A 1 -12.11 14.87 -1.66
CA MET A 1 -11.88 13.44 -1.96
C MET A 1 -12.91 12.65 -1.15
N ASN A 2 -13.46 11.59 -1.69
CA ASN A 2 -14.39 10.72 -0.98
C ASN A 2 -13.68 10.04 0.21
N SER A 3 -14.39 9.74 1.31
CA SER A 3 -13.82 9.17 2.54
C SER A 3 -13.09 7.83 2.34
N VAL A 4 -13.53 7.01 1.39
CA VAL A 4 -12.84 5.76 1.01
C VAL A 4 -11.49 6.06 0.36
N LEU A 5 -11.44 7.04 -0.55
CA LEU A 5 -10.21 7.47 -1.20
C LEU A 5 -9.26 8.17 -0.23
N GLU A 6 -9.78 8.85 0.80
CA GLU A 6 -8.97 9.38 1.91
C GLU A 6 -8.30 8.25 2.68
N ARG A 7 -9.03 7.18 3.01
CA ARG A 7 -8.44 5.99 3.63
C ARG A 7 -7.41 5.31 2.73
N VAL A 8 -7.64 5.23 1.41
CA VAL A 8 -6.64 4.73 0.44
C VAL A 8 -5.36 5.56 0.52
N TYR A 9 -5.49 6.89 0.58
CA TYR A 9 -4.36 7.81 0.70
C TYR A 9 -3.60 7.65 2.03
N GLU A 10 -4.33 7.57 3.15
CA GLU A 10 -3.74 7.40 4.49
C GLU A 10 -2.97 6.08 4.62
N ILE A 11 -3.47 5.00 4.03
CA ILE A 11 -2.80 3.68 4.05
C ILE A 11 -1.59 3.67 3.10
N GLY A 12 -1.68 4.32 1.95
CA GLY A 12 -0.60 4.49 0.98
C GLY A 12 -0.17 3.25 0.21
N ILE A 13 -0.25 2.06 0.80
CA ILE A 13 0.08 0.77 0.16
C ILE A 13 -1.14 -0.13 0.21
N ILE A 14 -1.60 -0.58 -0.96
CA ILE A 14 -2.73 -1.50 -1.10
C ILE A 14 -2.22 -2.87 -1.53
N PRO A 15 -2.25 -3.90 -0.66
CA PRO A 15 -1.93 -5.27 -1.02
C PRO A 15 -2.87 -5.79 -2.11
N VAL A 16 -2.32 -6.31 -3.21
CA VAL A 16 -3.08 -6.88 -4.33
C VAL A 16 -3.04 -8.40 -4.21
N ILE A 17 -4.20 -9.02 -4.08
CA ILE A 17 -4.31 -10.43 -3.68
C ILE A 17 -5.16 -11.21 -4.69
N ALA A 18 -4.67 -12.39 -5.07
CA ALA A 18 -5.46 -13.42 -5.72
C ALA A 18 -5.57 -14.62 -4.75
N PHE A 19 -6.71 -14.79 -4.12
CA PHE A 19 -6.97 -15.93 -3.25
C PHE A 19 -7.15 -17.22 -4.05
N ASN A 20 -6.64 -18.34 -3.53
CA ASN A 20 -6.90 -19.66 -4.12
C ASN A 20 -8.02 -20.38 -3.38
N SER A 21 -8.28 -20.04 -2.13
CA SER A 21 -9.33 -20.59 -1.27
C SER A 21 -9.91 -19.50 -0.37
N VAL A 22 -11.18 -19.64 -0.02
CA VAL A 22 -11.86 -18.77 0.95
C VAL A 22 -11.24 -18.87 2.35
N ASP A 23 -10.65 -20.01 2.69
CA ASP A 23 -10.00 -20.24 3.99
C ASP A 23 -8.75 -19.36 4.19
N GLU A 24 -8.11 -18.91 3.09
CA GLU A 24 -6.97 -17.99 3.15
C GLU A 24 -7.38 -16.56 3.54
N ALA A 25 -8.65 -16.17 3.34
CA ALA A 25 -9.10 -14.79 3.38
C ALA A 25 -8.88 -14.13 4.75
N ILE A 26 -9.40 -14.71 5.81
CA ILE A 26 -9.32 -14.12 7.16
C ILE A 26 -7.90 -14.17 7.73
N PRO A 27 -7.18 -15.31 7.69
CA PRO A 27 -5.81 -15.34 8.22
C PRO A 27 -4.88 -14.34 7.51
N LEU A 28 -4.96 -14.24 6.18
CA LEU A 28 -4.14 -13.30 5.41
C LEU A 28 -4.48 -11.83 5.78
N CYS A 29 -5.77 -11.47 5.80
CA CYS A 29 -6.16 -10.11 6.13
C CYS A 29 -5.78 -9.71 7.56
N LYS A 30 -5.87 -10.63 8.53
CA LYS A 30 -5.35 -10.39 9.89
C LYS A 30 -3.84 -10.14 9.88
N ALA A 31 -3.07 -10.96 9.16
CA ALA A 31 -1.63 -10.79 9.05
C ALA A 31 -1.25 -9.42 8.44
N LEU A 32 -1.99 -8.96 7.42
CA LEU A 32 -1.80 -7.63 6.84
C LEU A 32 -2.14 -6.51 7.84
N MET A 33 -3.26 -6.62 8.54
CA MET A 33 -3.67 -5.65 9.57
C MET A 33 -2.66 -5.57 10.71
N ASP A 34 -2.18 -6.71 11.21
CA ASP A 34 -1.16 -6.80 12.26
C ASP A 34 0.19 -6.23 11.78
N GLY A 35 0.40 -6.25 10.47
CA GLY A 35 1.53 -5.61 9.80
C GLY A 35 1.34 -4.11 9.51
N GLY A 36 0.19 -3.52 9.85
CA GLY A 36 -0.10 -2.09 9.65
C GLY A 36 -0.69 -1.75 8.27
N LEU A 37 -1.16 -2.75 7.51
CA LEU A 37 -1.82 -2.56 6.20
C LEU A 37 -3.28 -3.04 6.25
N PRO A 38 -4.22 -2.23 6.81
CA PRO A 38 -5.63 -2.60 6.90
C PRO A 38 -6.37 -2.40 5.56
N ALA A 39 -5.82 -2.87 4.46
CA ALA A 39 -6.42 -2.79 3.13
C ALA A 39 -6.08 -4.01 2.27
N ALA A 40 -6.96 -4.33 1.31
CA ALA A 40 -6.71 -5.36 0.30
C ALA A 40 -7.49 -5.06 -1.00
N GLU A 41 -6.82 -5.17 -2.16
CA GLU A 41 -7.43 -5.28 -3.47
C GLU A 41 -7.56 -6.77 -3.81
N VAL A 42 -8.76 -7.35 -3.64
CA VAL A 42 -9.04 -8.76 -3.96
C VAL A 42 -9.36 -8.88 -5.45
N THR A 43 -8.53 -9.62 -6.18
CA THR A 43 -8.66 -9.69 -7.64
C THR A 43 -9.65 -10.75 -8.10
N PHE A 44 -10.54 -10.39 -9.04
CA PHE A 44 -11.52 -11.29 -9.70
C PHE A 44 -10.86 -12.22 -10.73
N ARG A 45 -9.65 -12.71 -10.39
CA ARG A 45 -8.90 -13.70 -11.19
C ARG A 45 -9.24 -15.14 -10.83
N THR A 46 -9.90 -15.34 -9.70
CA THR A 46 -10.24 -16.66 -9.15
C THR A 46 -11.72 -16.72 -8.84
N ALA A 47 -12.29 -17.93 -8.87
CA ALA A 47 -13.72 -18.13 -8.62
C ALA A 47 -14.15 -17.77 -7.19
N CYS A 48 -13.25 -17.83 -6.21
CA CYS A 48 -13.55 -17.55 -4.81
C CYS A 48 -13.48 -16.05 -4.43
N ALA A 49 -13.12 -15.17 -5.36
CA ALA A 49 -12.87 -13.75 -5.05
C ALA A 49 -14.07 -13.07 -4.37
N GLU A 50 -15.27 -13.25 -4.90
CA GLU A 50 -16.52 -12.68 -4.34
C GLU A 50 -16.77 -13.17 -2.91
N GLU A 51 -16.67 -14.48 -2.69
CA GLU A 51 -16.89 -15.08 -1.37
C GLU A 51 -15.82 -14.63 -0.37
N CYS A 52 -14.55 -14.47 -0.81
CA CYS A 52 -13.50 -13.90 0.01
C CYS A 52 -13.82 -12.46 0.44
N ILE A 53 -14.26 -11.59 -0.50
CA ILE A 53 -14.64 -10.21 -0.19
C ILE A 53 -15.77 -10.20 0.83
N LYS A 54 -16.83 -10.99 0.60
CA LYS A 54 -17.97 -11.08 1.50
C LYS A 54 -17.54 -11.49 2.91
N LYS A 55 -16.77 -12.57 3.02
CA LYS A 55 -16.30 -13.08 4.32
C LYS A 55 -15.42 -12.06 5.06
N ILE A 56 -14.49 -11.39 4.35
CA ILE A 56 -13.65 -10.36 4.95
C ILE A 56 -14.49 -9.17 5.40
N HIS A 57 -15.45 -8.72 4.59
CA HIS A 57 -16.36 -7.63 4.92
C HIS A 57 -17.15 -7.89 6.19
N GLU A 58 -17.68 -9.11 6.34
CA GLU A 58 -18.47 -9.53 7.50
C GLU A 58 -17.62 -9.70 8.77
N GLU A 59 -16.43 -10.31 8.67
CA GLU A 59 -15.62 -10.67 9.84
C GLU A 59 -14.59 -9.61 10.24
N LEU A 60 -14.14 -8.75 9.30
CA LEU A 60 -13.10 -7.73 9.52
C LEU A 60 -13.58 -6.34 9.07
N PRO A 61 -14.52 -5.71 9.77
CA PRO A 61 -15.16 -4.45 9.35
C PRO A 61 -14.20 -3.26 9.23
N ASN A 62 -13.02 -3.35 9.85
CA ASN A 62 -11.98 -2.31 9.77
C ASN A 62 -11.07 -2.45 8.54
N MET A 63 -11.20 -3.55 7.78
CA MET A 63 -10.42 -3.78 6.56
C MET A 63 -11.00 -2.96 5.40
N LEU A 64 -10.17 -2.15 4.75
CA LEU A 64 -10.56 -1.44 3.53
C LEU A 64 -10.47 -2.40 2.34
N LEU A 65 -11.61 -2.75 1.76
CA LEU A 65 -11.67 -3.73 0.68
C LEU A 65 -11.91 -3.08 -0.67
N GLY A 66 -11.09 -3.45 -1.65
CA GLY A 66 -11.31 -3.20 -3.06
C GLY A 66 -11.44 -4.50 -3.85
N ALA A 67 -12.20 -4.46 -4.93
CA ALA A 67 -12.23 -5.53 -5.92
C ALA A 67 -11.37 -5.16 -7.11
N GLY A 68 -10.35 -5.95 -7.42
CA GLY A 68 -9.44 -5.75 -8.54
C GLY A 68 -9.73 -6.68 -9.72
N THR A 69 -9.21 -6.33 -10.88
CA THR A 69 -9.40 -7.11 -12.14
C THR A 69 -10.88 -7.29 -12.47
N VAL A 70 -11.69 -6.25 -12.20
CA VAL A 70 -13.10 -6.21 -12.59
C VAL A 70 -13.18 -5.81 -14.05
N LEU A 71 -13.73 -6.68 -14.90
CA LEU A 71 -13.73 -6.53 -16.36
C LEU A 71 -15.13 -6.37 -16.95
N THR A 72 -16.18 -6.62 -16.16
CA THR A 72 -17.57 -6.58 -16.65
C THR A 72 -18.48 -5.92 -15.63
N VAL A 73 -19.61 -5.43 -16.09
CA VAL A 73 -20.69 -4.89 -15.24
C VAL A 73 -21.17 -5.92 -14.21
N ASP A 74 -21.33 -7.18 -14.60
CA ASP A 74 -21.71 -8.27 -13.69
C ASP A 74 -20.70 -8.44 -12.55
N GLN A 75 -19.40 -8.45 -12.86
CA GLN A 75 -18.37 -8.54 -11.83
C GLN A 75 -18.39 -7.32 -10.91
N ALA A 76 -18.64 -6.13 -11.44
CA ALA A 76 -18.75 -4.91 -10.63
C ALA A 76 -19.92 -4.99 -9.64
N ASP A 77 -21.09 -5.44 -10.10
CA ASP A 77 -22.27 -5.62 -9.26
C ASP A 77 -22.03 -6.64 -8.14
N ARG A 78 -21.46 -7.77 -8.49
CA ARG A 78 -21.12 -8.83 -7.51
C ARG A 78 -20.09 -8.35 -6.49
N ALA A 79 -19.07 -7.62 -6.94
CA ALA A 79 -18.07 -7.07 -6.06
C ALA A 79 -18.64 -6.05 -5.06
N MET A 80 -19.48 -5.12 -5.55
CA MET A 80 -20.15 -4.14 -4.69
C MET A 80 -21.12 -4.82 -3.71
N ALA A 81 -21.90 -5.78 -4.17
CA ALA A 81 -22.83 -6.55 -3.33
C ALA A 81 -22.09 -7.37 -2.25
N ALA A 82 -20.89 -7.86 -2.54
CA ALA A 82 -20.05 -8.56 -1.57
C ALA A 82 -19.41 -7.63 -0.52
N GLY A 83 -19.46 -6.31 -0.68
CA GLY A 83 -18.94 -5.32 0.26
C GLY A 83 -17.63 -4.65 -0.16
N ALA A 84 -17.24 -4.73 -1.43
CA ALA A 84 -16.10 -3.96 -1.93
C ALA A 84 -16.40 -2.45 -1.87
N SER A 85 -15.51 -1.70 -1.20
CA SER A 85 -15.62 -0.25 -1.04
C SER A 85 -15.17 0.54 -2.28
N PHE A 86 -14.35 -0.09 -3.13
CA PHE A 86 -13.89 0.49 -4.40
C PHE A 86 -13.63 -0.61 -5.44
N ILE A 87 -13.78 -0.25 -6.70
CA ILE A 87 -13.62 -1.14 -7.85
C ILE A 87 -12.39 -0.72 -8.66
N VAL A 88 -11.58 -1.70 -9.04
CA VAL A 88 -10.35 -1.49 -9.81
C VAL A 88 -10.35 -2.39 -11.05
N ALA A 89 -10.07 -1.82 -12.20
CA ALA A 89 -9.90 -2.55 -13.46
C ALA A 89 -8.45 -2.49 -13.95
N PRO A 90 -7.98 -3.45 -14.74
CA PRO A 90 -6.65 -3.39 -15.36
C PRO A 90 -6.57 -2.42 -16.53
N GLY A 91 -7.70 -2.08 -17.14
CA GLY A 91 -7.84 -1.16 -18.27
C GLY A 91 -9.01 -0.22 -18.09
N PHE A 92 -9.17 0.69 -19.05
CA PHE A 92 -10.27 1.66 -19.09
C PHE A 92 -11.40 1.12 -19.96
N ASP A 93 -12.51 0.76 -19.33
CA ASP A 93 -13.77 0.40 -19.98
C ASP A 93 -14.84 1.43 -19.58
N PRO A 94 -15.33 2.26 -20.54
CA PRO A 94 -16.33 3.29 -20.27
C PRO A 94 -17.66 2.74 -19.74
N GLU A 95 -18.09 1.55 -20.19
CA GLU A 95 -19.35 0.94 -19.76
C GLU A 95 -19.28 0.54 -18.28
N VAL A 96 -18.22 -0.18 -17.90
CA VAL A 96 -18.00 -0.58 -16.50
C VAL A 96 -17.81 0.65 -15.62
N CYS A 97 -17.02 1.64 -16.06
CA CYS A 97 -16.81 2.89 -15.32
C CYS A 97 -18.13 3.61 -15.06
N LYS A 98 -18.93 3.83 -16.12
CA LYS A 98 -20.21 4.51 -16.01
C LYS A 98 -21.15 3.78 -15.05
N HIS A 99 -21.24 2.46 -15.18
CA HIS A 99 -22.12 1.63 -14.36
C HIS A 99 -21.78 1.73 -12.87
N VAL A 100 -20.51 1.61 -12.51
CA VAL A 100 -20.06 1.73 -11.10
C VAL A 100 -20.36 3.11 -10.54
N ILE A 101 -20.07 4.17 -11.31
CA ILE A 101 -20.30 5.57 -10.90
C ILE A 101 -21.80 5.85 -10.74
N ASP A 102 -22.64 5.44 -11.68
CA ASP A 102 -24.09 5.63 -11.64
C ASP A 102 -24.74 4.94 -10.42
N LYS A 103 -24.14 3.86 -9.93
CA LYS A 103 -24.54 3.19 -8.67
C LYS A 103 -23.94 3.81 -7.40
N GLY A 104 -23.22 4.92 -7.53
CA GLY A 104 -22.55 5.60 -6.40
C GLY A 104 -21.30 4.90 -5.91
N GLY A 105 -20.78 3.92 -6.66
CA GLY A 105 -19.54 3.22 -6.37
C GLY A 105 -18.31 4.05 -6.73
N ILE A 106 -17.16 3.66 -6.19
CA ILE A 106 -15.87 4.27 -6.49
C ILE A 106 -15.15 3.41 -7.53
N MET A 107 -14.84 4.00 -8.68
CA MET A 107 -14.13 3.34 -9.77
C MET A 107 -12.72 3.90 -9.94
N MET A 108 -11.73 3.02 -9.98
CA MET A 108 -10.33 3.31 -10.31
C MET A 108 -9.93 2.50 -11.56
N PRO A 109 -10.24 2.99 -12.77
CA PRO A 109 -9.95 2.28 -14.02
C PRO A 109 -8.44 2.29 -14.30
N GLY A 110 -7.94 1.20 -14.90
CA GLY A 110 -6.57 1.11 -15.38
C GLY A 110 -6.33 2.02 -16.57
N THR A 111 -5.25 2.77 -16.55
CA THR A 111 -4.87 3.70 -17.61
C THR A 111 -3.36 3.64 -17.84
N ALA A 112 -2.94 3.89 -19.08
CA ALA A 112 -1.53 3.96 -19.47
C ALA A 112 -1.20 5.23 -20.27
N THR A 113 -2.23 5.90 -20.81
CA THR A 113 -2.09 7.08 -21.66
C THR A 113 -2.85 8.27 -21.08
N SER A 114 -2.43 9.48 -21.44
CA SER A 114 -3.12 10.72 -21.04
C SER A 114 -4.56 10.79 -21.56
N GLY A 115 -4.83 10.20 -22.73
CA GLY A 115 -6.17 10.16 -23.31
C GLY A 115 -7.14 9.32 -22.46
N GLU A 116 -6.74 8.12 -22.02
CA GLU A 116 -7.52 7.27 -21.11
C GLU A 116 -7.75 7.97 -19.75
N MET A 117 -6.70 8.59 -19.19
CA MET A 117 -6.80 9.33 -17.95
C MET A 117 -7.79 10.48 -18.04
N GLN A 118 -7.72 11.28 -19.13
CA GLN A 118 -8.64 12.39 -19.36
C GLN A 118 -10.09 11.90 -19.52
N GLN A 119 -10.32 10.82 -20.26
CA GLN A 119 -11.66 10.25 -20.42
C GLN A 119 -12.22 9.77 -19.08
N ALA A 120 -11.43 9.03 -18.29
CA ALA A 120 -11.84 8.57 -16.96
C ALA A 120 -12.18 9.73 -16.03
N MET A 121 -11.35 10.79 -16.00
CA MET A 121 -11.64 11.99 -15.22
C MET A 121 -12.92 12.69 -15.66
N ASN A 122 -13.17 12.81 -16.96
CA ASN A 122 -14.39 13.41 -17.51
C ASN A 122 -15.66 12.61 -17.16
N MET A 123 -15.52 11.31 -16.90
CA MET A 123 -16.60 10.45 -16.41
C MET A 123 -16.84 10.56 -14.89
N GLY A 124 -15.97 11.27 -14.15
CA GLY A 124 -16.09 11.46 -12.72
C GLY A 124 -15.18 10.55 -11.87
N CYS A 125 -14.24 9.82 -12.48
CA CYS A 125 -13.23 9.09 -11.69
C CYS A 125 -12.29 10.08 -10.99
N GLU A 126 -12.33 10.13 -9.65
CA GLU A 126 -11.44 10.99 -8.86
C GLU A 126 -9.98 10.51 -8.86
N VAL A 127 -9.80 9.19 -9.00
CA VAL A 127 -8.50 8.51 -9.03
C VAL A 127 -8.50 7.50 -10.16
N VAL A 128 -7.40 7.40 -10.89
CA VAL A 128 -7.21 6.35 -11.91
C VAL A 128 -6.04 5.45 -11.53
N LYS A 129 -6.12 4.18 -11.90
CA LYS A 129 -4.99 3.25 -11.74
C LYS A 129 -4.01 3.44 -12.89
N PHE A 130 -2.73 3.66 -12.58
CA PHE A 130 -1.66 3.59 -13.57
C PHE A 130 -1.10 2.18 -13.63
N PHE A 131 -1.32 1.47 -14.74
CA PHE A 131 -0.98 0.05 -14.84
C PHE A 131 -0.60 -0.36 -16.27
N PRO A 132 0.40 -1.26 -16.43
CA PRO A 132 1.42 -1.63 -15.44
C PRO A 132 2.45 -0.50 -15.26
N ALA A 133 2.66 -0.03 -14.02
CA ALA A 133 3.32 1.23 -13.75
C ALA A 133 4.77 1.29 -14.26
N GLU A 134 5.64 0.37 -13.82
CA GLU A 134 7.06 0.36 -14.23
C GLU A 134 7.23 0.13 -15.74
N ALA A 135 6.48 -0.82 -16.31
CA ALA A 135 6.56 -1.12 -17.75
C ALA A 135 6.08 0.05 -18.63
N ASN A 136 5.24 0.93 -18.10
CA ASN A 136 4.74 2.12 -18.79
C ASN A 136 5.61 3.38 -18.58
N GLY A 137 6.79 3.25 -17.97
CA GLY A 137 7.73 4.35 -17.77
C GLY A 137 7.70 4.98 -16.36
N GLY A 138 7.03 4.33 -15.41
CA GLY A 138 7.12 4.65 -14.00
C GLY A 138 6.67 6.07 -13.63
N VAL A 139 7.22 6.54 -12.53
CA VAL A 139 6.90 7.86 -11.97
C VAL A 139 7.31 9.02 -12.90
N ASP A 140 8.35 8.84 -13.71
CA ASP A 140 8.83 9.90 -14.60
C ASP A 140 7.82 10.19 -15.73
N LYS A 141 7.17 9.14 -16.27
CA LYS A 141 6.06 9.34 -17.20
C LYS A 141 4.91 10.10 -16.54
N LEU A 142 4.56 9.74 -15.30
CA LEU A 142 3.48 10.41 -14.58
C LEU A 142 3.79 11.88 -14.25
N LYS A 143 5.04 12.24 -13.93
CA LYS A 143 5.44 13.63 -13.76
C LYS A 143 5.22 14.45 -15.04
N ASN A 144 5.55 13.88 -16.20
CA ASN A 144 5.34 14.55 -17.49
C ASN A 144 3.85 14.71 -17.81
N ILE A 145 3.02 13.67 -17.57
CA ILE A 145 1.57 13.75 -17.79
C ILE A 145 0.93 14.70 -16.77
N GLY A 146 1.33 14.65 -15.51
CA GLY A 146 0.78 15.46 -14.43
C GLY A 146 1.05 16.95 -14.58
N ALA A 147 2.08 17.34 -15.32
CA ALA A 147 2.31 18.72 -15.69
C ALA A 147 1.12 19.33 -16.48
N ALA A 148 0.45 18.50 -17.30
CA ALA A 148 -0.73 18.87 -18.06
C ALA A 148 -2.04 18.54 -17.32
N LEU A 149 -2.13 17.32 -16.73
CA LEU A 149 -3.32 16.84 -16.01
C LEU A 149 -3.18 17.09 -14.50
N LYS A 150 -3.16 18.35 -14.09
CA LYS A 150 -2.84 18.77 -12.70
C LYS A 150 -3.78 18.24 -11.62
N THR A 151 -5.01 17.91 -11.97
CA THR A 151 -6.03 17.39 -11.03
C THR A 151 -6.11 15.88 -11.02
N CYS A 152 -5.43 15.19 -11.95
CA CYS A 152 -5.41 13.74 -11.99
C CYS A 152 -4.67 13.17 -10.80
N LYS A 153 -5.27 12.17 -10.15
CA LYS A 153 -4.66 11.42 -9.05
C LYS A 153 -4.51 9.96 -9.46
N TRP A 154 -3.44 9.34 -8.99
CA TRP A 154 -3.10 7.98 -9.38
C TRP A 154 -2.97 7.02 -8.20
N MET A 155 -3.42 5.78 -8.43
CA MET A 155 -2.96 4.60 -7.71
C MET A 155 -2.08 3.78 -8.65
N CYS A 156 -0.79 3.63 -8.33
CA CYS A 156 0.19 3.01 -9.23
C CYS A 156 0.38 1.53 -8.89
N THR A 157 0.22 0.64 -9.87
CA THR A 157 0.38 -0.81 -9.68
C THR A 157 1.19 -1.43 -10.82
N GLY A 158 1.98 -2.45 -10.53
CA GLY A 158 2.78 -3.19 -11.51
C GLY A 158 4.25 -2.79 -11.48
N GLY A 159 5.08 -3.65 -10.87
CA GLY A 159 6.51 -3.44 -10.67
C GLY A 159 6.88 -2.60 -9.45
N VAL A 160 5.91 -2.06 -8.71
CA VAL A 160 6.16 -1.35 -7.45
C VAL A 160 6.54 -2.35 -6.36
N ASN A 161 7.55 -2.01 -5.57
CA ASN A 161 8.12 -2.83 -4.51
C ASN A 161 8.85 -1.96 -3.47
N ALA A 162 9.44 -2.56 -2.44
CA ALA A 162 10.14 -1.85 -1.35
C ALA A 162 11.27 -0.92 -1.82
N LYS A 163 11.88 -1.16 -3.00
CA LYS A 163 13.01 -0.34 -3.49
C LYS A 163 12.57 0.96 -4.18
N ASN A 164 11.34 0.99 -4.72
CA ASN A 164 10.86 2.12 -5.51
C ASN A 164 9.58 2.77 -4.99
N VAL A 165 8.94 2.22 -3.95
CA VAL A 165 7.69 2.73 -3.38
C VAL A 165 7.74 4.23 -3.05
N ASN A 166 8.83 4.70 -2.46
CA ASN A 166 8.99 6.10 -2.07
C ASN A 166 9.22 7.04 -3.26
N ASN A 167 9.71 6.54 -4.41
CA ASN A 167 9.76 7.33 -5.63
C ASN A 167 8.34 7.66 -6.14
N TYR A 168 7.40 6.71 -5.97
CA TYR A 168 5.99 6.92 -6.30
C TYR A 168 5.29 7.82 -5.28
N LEU A 169 5.31 7.44 -4.01
CA LEU A 169 4.59 8.15 -2.95
C LEU A 169 5.14 9.56 -2.67
N GLY A 170 6.39 9.83 -3.05
CA GLY A 170 6.97 11.18 -3.03
C GLY A 170 6.42 12.13 -4.09
N TYR A 171 5.59 11.67 -5.04
CA TYR A 171 4.95 12.53 -6.01
C TYR A 171 3.50 12.81 -5.61
N ASN A 172 3.18 14.07 -5.34
CA ASN A 172 1.94 14.51 -4.68
C ASN A 172 0.62 14.16 -5.38
N GLN A 173 0.64 13.81 -6.67
CA GLN A 173 -0.54 13.34 -7.39
C GLN A 173 -0.75 11.82 -7.27
N ILE A 174 0.21 11.07 -6.69
CA ILE A 174 0.05 9.64 -6.41
C ILE A 174 -0.45 9.47 -4.99
N ILE A 175 -1.66 8.94 -4.85
CA ILE A 175 -2.30 8.76 -3.55
C ILE A 175 -1.99 7.42 -2.88
N ALA A 176 -1.68 6.40 -3.67
CA ALA A 176 -1.33 5.08 -3.17
C ALA A 176 -0.60 4.27 -4.24
N VAL A 177 0.00 3.17 -3.81
CA VAL A 177 0.56 2.13 -4.69
C VAL A 177 -0.07 0.79 -4.39
N GLY A 178 -0.30 -0.01 -5.44
CA GLY A 178 -0.70 -1.41 -5.31
C GLY A 178 0.49 -2.34 -5.53
N GLY A 179 0.59 -3.40 -4.73
CA GLY A 179 1.67 -4.36 -4.87
C GLY A 179 1.41 -5.71 -4.21
N THR A 180 2.30 -6.66 -4.49
CA THR A 180 2.21 -8.03 -3.98
C THR A 180 3.41 -8.43 -3.13
N TRP A 181 4.41 -7.54 -2.96
CA TRP A 181 5.68 -7.89 -2.32
C TRP A 181 5.52 -8.23 -0.83
N MET A 182 4.51 -7.68 -0.13
CA MET A 182 4.20 -7.96 1.27
C MET A 182 3.34 -9.23 1.46
N CYS A 183 2.68 -9.72 0.40
CA CYS A 183 1.80 -10.87 0.43
C CYS A 183 2.07 -11.82 -0.76
N LYS A 184 3.30 -12.32 -0.86
CA LYS A 184 3.73 -13.19 -1.95
C LYS A 184 2.91 -14.48 -1.99
N SER A 185 2.57 -14.93 -3.20
CA SER A 185 1.70 -16.10 -3.43
C SER A 185 2.24 -17.41 -2.81
N ASP A 186 3.57 -17.59 -2.79
CA ASP A 186 4.21 -18.74 -2.14
C ASP A 186 4.00 -18.71 -0.62
N LYS A 187 4.05 -17.54 0.01
CA LYS A 187 3.81 -17.38 1.44
C LYS A 187 2.35 -17.58 1.81
N ILE A 188 1.42 -17.09 0.98
CA ILE A 188 -0.02 -17.33 1.18
C ILE A 188 -0.31 -18.83 1.11
N LYS A 189 0.16 -19.53 0.07
CA LYS A 189 -0.01 -20.97 -0.08
C LYS A 189 0.59 -21.80 1.05
N ALA A 190 1.68 -21.31 1.64
CA ALA A 190 2.35 -21.95 2.78
C ALA A 190 1.66 -21.66 4.12
N GLY A 191 0.67 -20.76 4.18
CA GLY A 191 0.08 -20.28 5.43
C GLY A 191 1.07 -19.54 6.33
N ALA A 192 2.10 -18.92 5.75
CA ALA A 192 3.19 -18.26 6.48
C ALA A 192 2.77 -16.86 6.98
N TRP A 193 1.74 -16.79 7.82
CA TRP A 193 1.09 -15.55 8.23
C TRP A 193 2.02 -14.62 9.01
N ASP A 194 2.86 -15.16 9.88
CA ASP A 194 3.86 -14.37 10.64
C ASP A 194 4.88 -13.70 9.71
N GLU A 195 5.30 -14.40 8.64
CA GLU A 195 6.19 -13.82 7.64
C GLU A 195 5.49 -12.69 6.86
N ILE A 196 4.21 -12.87 6.51
CA ILE A 196 3.41 -11.83 5.85
C ILE A 196 3.25 -10.61 6.76
N THR A 197 3.00 -10.81 8.05
CA THR A 197 2.98 -9.72 9.04
C THR A 197 4.31 -8.98 9.08
N ALA A 198 5.43 -9.69 9.12
CA ALA A 198 6.76 -9.08 9.12
C ALA A 198 7.04 -8.30 7.82
N MET A 199 6.70 -8.87 6.65
CA MET A 199 6.84 -8.21 5.35
C MET A 199 5.96 -6.97 5.21
N SER A 200 4.77 -6.99 5.80
CA SER A 200 3.86 -5.84 5.84
C SER A 200 4.41 -4.72 6.73
N LYS A 201 4.94 -5.04 7.91
CA LYS A 201 5.64 -4.08 8.79
C LYS A 201 6.84 -3.44 8.08
N GLU A 202 7.64 -4.25 7.39
CA GLU A 202 8.76 -3.75 6.58
C GLU A 202 8.27 -2.79 5.50
N ALA A 203 7.20 -3.13 4.77
CA ALA A 203 6.64 -2.27 3.73
C ALA A 203 6.18 -0.91 4.29
N VAL A 204 5.52 -0.90 5.45
CA VAL A 204 5.11 0.32 6.15
C VAL A 204 6.33 1.13 6.60
N ASN A 205 7.33 0.50 7.21
CA ASN A 205 8.54 1.18 7.66
C ASN A 205 9.30 1.83 6.50
N VAL A 206 9.43 1.13 5.38
CA VAL A 206 10.04 1.67 4.16
C VAL A 206 9.24 2.86 3.61
N MET A 207 7.91 2.74 3.56
CA MET A 207 7.03 3.81 3.10
C MET A 207 7.18 5.07 3.95
N LEU A 208 7.20 4.92 5.27
CA LEU A 208 7.34 6.03 6.20
C LEU A 208 8.75 6.66 6.17
N GLY A 209 9.76 5.94 5.69
CA GLY A 209 11.13 6.42 5.63
C GLY A 209 11.71 6.78 7.00
N LEU A 210 11.16 6.20 8.08
CA LEU A 210 11.58 6.47 9.43
C LEU A 210 12.84 5.66 9.76
N GLU A 211 13.91 6.35 10.09
CA GLU A 211 15.14 5.77 10.62
C GLU A 211 15.37 6.28 12.04
N LEU A 212 15.72 5.37 12.95
CA LEU A 212 16.13 5.76 14.28
C LEU A 212 17.49 6.45 14.21
N GLY A 213 17.52 7.77 14.27
CA GLY A 213 18.76 8.56 14.24
C GLY A 213 19.61 8.32 15.48
N HIS A 214 19.06 8.57 16.66
CA HIS A 214 19.68 8.28 17.96
C HIS A 214 18.67 8.42 19.08
N ILE A 215 18.96 7.77 20.21
CA ILE A 215 18.28 8.00 21.49
C ILE A 215 19.32 8.61 22.43
N GLY A 216 19.02 9.79 22.98
CA GLY A 216 19.82 10.43 24.01
C GLY A 216 19.21 10.16 25.38
N ILE A 217 19.95 9.53 26.27
CA ILE A 217 19.55 9.28 27.65
C ILE A 217 20.63 9.85 28.58
N ASN A 218 20.23 10.73 29.48
CA ASN A 218 21.12 11.26 30.52
C ASN A 218 21.20 10.24 31.64
N CYS A 219 22.42 9.81 31.95
CA CYS A 219 22.73 8.94 33.06
C CYS A 219 23.64 9.67 34.07
N ALA A 220 23.61 9.26 35.33
CA ALA A 220 24.35 9.90 36.37
C ALA A 220 25.87 9.64 36.25
N ASP A 221 26.24 8.46 35.74
CA ASP A 221 27.64 8.07 35.57
C ASP A 221 27.80 7.08 34.38
N GLU A 222 29.04 6.68 34.12
CA GLU A 222 29.42 5.77 33.03
C GLU A 222 28.85 4.35 33.23
N ALA A 223 28.77 3.88 34.49
CA ALA A 223 28.27 2.55 34.80
C ALA A 223 26.75 2.46 34.53
N GLU A 224 26.00 3.47 34.92
CA GLU A 224 24.58 3.58 34.63
C GLU A 224 24.36 3.73 33.12
N ALA A 225 25.18 4.51 32.43
CA ALA A 225 25.10 4.67 30.98
C ALA A 225 25.32 3.35 30.22
N ALA A 226 26.34 2.57 30.63
CA ALA A 226 26.59 1.26 30.02
C ALA A 226 25.44 0.29 30.24
N LYS A 227 24.92 0.19 31.46
CA LYS A 227 23.76 -0.67 31.77
C LYS A 227 22.51 -0.27 31.01
N THR A 228 22.25 1.02 30.91
CA THR A 228 21.09 1.55 30.14
C THR A 228 21.23 1.25 28.67
N ALA A 229 22.42 1.45 28.09
CA ALA A 229 22.69 1.15 26.68
C ALA A 229 22.51 -0.35 26.37
N GLU A 230 23.00 -1.25 27.22
CA GLU A 230 22.83 -2.69 27.09
C GLU A 230 21.34 -3.09 27.17
N THR A 231 20.60 -2.51 28.10
CA THR A 231 19.17 -2.78 28.27
C THR A 231 18.38 -2.37 27.02
N ILE A 232 18.61 -1.16 26.52
CA ILE A 232 17.93 -0.65 25.32
C ILE A 232 18.39 -1.38 24.07
N GLY A 233 19.69 -1.67 23.95
CA GLY A 233 20.22 -2.47 22.85
C GLY A 233 19.56 -3.84 22.77
N SER A 234 19.36 -4.49 23.90
CA SER A 234 18.67 -5.77 24.00
C SER A 234 17.19 -5.66 23.57
N LEU A 235 16.47 -4.65 24.08
CA LEU A 235 15.06 -4.40 23.75
C LEU A 235 14.83 -4.11 22.26
N LEU A 236 15.77 -3.41 21.62
CA LEU A 236 15.66 -3.02 20.21
C LEU A 236 16.43 -3.95 19.26
N SER A 237 17.01 -5.05 19.78
CA SER A 237 17.88 -5.96 19.02
C SER A 237 19.06 -5.24 18.33
N MET A 238 19.62 -4.22 18.97
CA MET A 238 20.72 -3.40 18.48
C MET A 238 22.03 -3.74 19.18
N ALA A 239 23.12 -3.76 18.40
CA ALA A 239 24.46 -3.93 18.98
C ALA A 239 24.92 -2.65 19.71
N VAL A 240 25.28 -2.76 20.98
CA VAL A 240 25.86 -1.66 21.76
C VAL A 240 27.35 -1.56 21.44
N LYS A 241 27.81 -0.35 21.10
CA LYS A 241 29.24 -0.05 20.90
C LYS A 241 29.62 1.11 21.80
N PRO A 242 30.72 1.01 22.59
CA PRO A 242 31.21 2.13 23.35
C PRO A 242 31.62 3.27 22.42
N ALA A 243 31.32 4.51 22.80
CA ALA A 243 31.76 5.69 22.07
C ALA A 243 33.29 5.84 22.18
N THR A 244 33.98 5.94 21.04
CA THR A 244 35.40 6.26 21.05
C THR A 244 35.60 7.78 21.16
N PRO A 245 36.70 8.27 21.79
CA PRO A 245 36.98 9.71 21.89
C PRO A 245 36.94 10.46 20.56
N ALA A 246 37.33 9.81 19.45
CA ALA A 246 37.25 10.36 18.09
C ALA A 246 35.83 10.60 17.60
N SER A 247 34.88 9.78 18.01
CA SER A 247 33.45 9.94 17.61
C SER A 247 32.76 11.07 18.38
N LEU A 248 33.24 11.45 19.54
CA LEU A 248 32.77 12.59 20.35
C LEU A 248 33.25 13.93 19.75
N LEU A 249 34.46 13.97 19.23
CA LEU A 249 35.04 15.18 18.60
C LEU A 249 34.39 15.51 17.25
N ALA A 250 34.01 14.50 16.44
CA ALA A 250 33.32 14.70 15.17
C ALA A 250 31.92 15.33 15.32
N ARG A 251 31.23 15.12 16.45
CA ARG A 251 29.92 15.72 16.74
C ARG A 251 29.97 17.17 17.20
N ARG A 252 31.11 17.65 17.71
CA ARG A 252 31.30 19.07 18.10
C ARG A 252 31.42 20.00 16.90
N ASN A 253 31.93 19.50 15.77
CA ASN A 253 32.15 20.30 14.57
C ASN A 253 30.91 20.43 13.65
N LEU A 254 29.79 19.78 13.97
CA LEU A 254 28.53 19.91 13.24
C LEU A 254 27.55 20.92 13.87
N ARG A 255 27.98 21.65 14.92
CA ARG A 255 27.18 22.68 15.60
C ARG A 255 27.82 24.10 15.57
N SER A 256 28.72 24.33 14.61
CA SER A 256 29.24 25.69 14.34
C SER A 256 28.78 26.19 12.97
#